data_bc36756909f8e102684f9949ce3efbb7
#
_entry.id   bc36756909f8e102684f9949ce3efbb7
#
_cell.length_a   1.000
_cell.length_b   1.000
_cell.length_c   1.000
_cell.angle_alpha   90.00
_cell.angle_beta   90.00
_cell.angle_gamma   90.00
#
_symmetry.space_group_name_H-M   'P 1'
#
loop_
_entity.id
_entity.type
_entity.pdbx_description
1 polymer ?
#
loop_
_entity_poly.entity_id
_entity_poly.type
_entity_poly.pdbx_seq_one_letter_code
_entity_poly.pdbx_strand_id
1 'polypeptide(L)'
;MPTRIAKLLTEDSWNSLVLAKAGLERLGYRPKGGRMEFEGQGLFVSDLVELLPAAGQGAIGLEVRVNDLEIKKIVTSVSHAQTWFCTAVEREFLRLLGGGCQLPLGIRARIQGGDLCCEAIFFDGSDKPRSGTVSGAFHTPGGLPRRF
;
A
#
# COMPACT_ATOMS: atom_id res chain seq x y z
N MET A 1 -6.89 -7.17 -13.31
CA MET A 1 -5.45 -7.19 -13.72
C MET A 1 -5.24 -7.71 -15.13
N PRO A 2 -5.73 -8.89 -15.56
CA PRO A 2 -5.51 -9.38 -16.92
C PRO A 2 -5.88 -8.37 -18.00
N THR A 3 -7.03 -7.73 -17.88
CA THR A 3 -7.49 -6.67 -18.81
C THR A 3 -6.49 -5.52 -18.99
N ARG A 4 -5.78 -5.13 -17.92
CA ARG A 4 -4.76 -4.05 -18.01
C ARG A 4 -3.51 -4.53 -18.73
N ILE A 5 -3.11 -5.78 -18.53
CA ILE A 5 -1.96 -6.38 -19.24
C ILE A 5 -2.31 -6.54 -20.71
N ALA A 6 -3.50 -7.03 -21.04
CA ALA A 6 -3.97 -7.12 -22.41
C ALA A 6 -3.95 -5.74 -23.11
N LYS A 7 -4.41 -4.68 -22.43
CA LYS A 7 -4.33 -3.31 -22.96
C LYS A 7 -2.90 -2.85 -23.23
N LEU A 8 -1.94 -3.16 -22.34
CA LEU A 8 -0.53 -2.85 -22.57
C LEU A 8 0.00 -3.48 -23.86
N LEU A 9 -0.52 -4.65 -24.23
CA LEU A 9 -0.10 -5.39 -25.43
C LEU A 9 -0.81 -4.95 -26.71
N THR A 10 -1.95 -4.28 -26.58
CA THR A 10 -2.80 -3.91 -27.74
C THR A 10 -2.88 -2.40 -28.00
N GLU A 11 -2.54 -1.57 -27.04
CA GLU A 11 -2.60 -0.11 -27.16
C GLU A 11 -1.20 0.49 -27.33
N ASP A 12 -0.89 0.99 -28.51
CA ASP A 12 0.43 1.60 -28.83
C ASP A 12 0.81 2.80 -27.98
N SER A 13 -0.16 3.42 -27.30
CA SER A 13 0.06 4.56 -26.40
C SER A 13 0.64 4.15 -25.04
N TRP A 14 0.66 2.85 -24.71
CA TRP A 14 1.12 2.34 -23.43
C TRP A 14 2.49 1.68 -23.54
N ASN A 15 3.48 2.25 -22.91
CA ASN A 15 4.83 1.68 -22.89
C ASN A 15 5.10 0.83 -21.63
N SER A 16 4.34 1.05 -20.56
CA SER A 16 4.52 0.35 -19.30
C SER A 16 3.26 0.39 -18.44
N LEU A 17 3.20 -0.48 -17.46
CA LEU A 17 2.08 -0.61 -16.53
C LEU A 17 2.59 -0.94 -15.13
N VAL A 18 2.13 -0.18 -14.13
CA VAL A 18 2.43 -0.45 -12.71
C VAL A 18 1.31 -1.29 -12.11
N LEU A 19 1.68 -2.43 -11.54
CA LEU A 19 0.76 -3.36 -10.89
C LEU A 19 1.28 -3.81 -9.54
N ALA A 20 0.36 -4.19 -8.65
CA ALA A 20 0.71 -4.83 -7.38
C ALA A 20 1.21 -6.27 -7.64
N LYS A 21 2.46 -6.56 -7.26
CA LYS A 21 3.09 -7.88 -7.41
C LYS A 21 2.26 -9.00 -6.79
N ALA A 22 1.80 -8.80 -5.56
CA ALA A 22 0.93 -9.77 -4.88
C ALA A 22 -0.34 -10.12 -5.66
N GLY A 23 -0.89 -9.17 -6.41
CA GLY A 23 -2.05 -9.42 -7.26
C GLY A 23 -1.71 -10.27 -8.49
N LEU A 24 -0.54 -10.09 -9.09
CA LEU A 24 -0.05 -10.94 -10.18
C LEU A 24 0.18 -12.36 -9.70
N GLU A 25 0.86 -12.53 -8.56
CA GLU A 25 1.15 -13.83 -7.97
C GLU A 25 -0.11 -14.62 -7.61
N ARG A 26 -1.15 -13.96 -7.07
CA ARG A 26 -2.47 -14.58 -6.79
C ARG A 26 -3.19 -15.05 -8.04
N LEU A 27 -2.95 -14.43 -9.17
CA LEU A 27 -3.49 -14.85 -10.47
C LEU A 27 -2.61 -15.90 -11.17
N GLY A 28 -1.55 -16.37 -10.51
CA GLY A 28 -0.65 -17.38 -11.05
C GLY A 28 0.49 -16.84 -11.92
N TYR A 29 0.54 -15.54 -12.16
CA TYR A 29 1.64 -14.91 -12.91
C TYR A 29 2.84 -14.71 -11.99
N ARG A 30 3.90 -15.47 -12.25
CA ARG A 30 5.13 -15.44 -11.43
C ARG A 30 6.32 -14.99 -12.27
N PRO A 31 6.73 -13.71 -12.17
CA PRO A 31 7.93 -13.25 -12.86
C PRO A 31 9.16 -14.05 -12.44
N LYS A 32 9.99 -14.45 -13.42
CA LYS A 32 11.29 -15.09 -13.21
C LYS A 32 12.34 -14.36 -14.02
N GLY A 33 13.46 -14.00 -13.38
CA GLY A 33 14.57 -13.34 -14.08
C GLY A 33 14.17 -12.05 -14.81
N GLY A 34 13.24 -11.28 -14.25
CA GLY A 34 12.78 -10.04 -14.89
C GLY A 34 11.84 -10.23 -16.07
N ARG A 35 11.28 -11.42 -16.26
CA ARG A 35 10.35 -11.74 -17.35
C ARG A 35 9.11 -12.46 -16.84
N MET A 36 8.01 -12.23 -17.53
CA MET A 36 6.72 -12.88 -17.28
C MET A 36 6.06 -13.18 -18.62
N GLU A 37 5.37 -14.30 -18.72
CA GLU A 37 4.55 -14.65 -19.88
C GLU A 37 3.08 -14.32 -19.62
N PHE A 38 2.42 -13.73 -20.59
CA PHE A 38 0.99 -13.48 -20.59
C PHE A 38 0.41 -13.78 -21.96
N GLU A 39 -0.50 -14.77 -22.03
CA GLU A 39 -1.16 -15.21 -23.28
C GLU A 39 -0.18 -15.49 -24.45
N GLY A 40 0.95 -16.14 -24.14
CA GLY A 40 1.99 -16.46 -25.12
C GLY A 40 2.93 -15.32 -25.49
N GLN A 41 2.75 -14.15 -24.88
CA GLN A 41 3.63 -12.99 -25.09
C GLN A 41 4.53 -12.75 -23.88
N GLY A 42 5.82 -12.50 -24.16
CA GLY A 42 6.83 -12.20 -23.13
C GLY A 42 6.83 -10.72 -22.73
N LEU A 43 6.76 -10.45 -21.43
CA LEU A 43 6.82 -9.11 -20.83
C LEU A 43 8.07 -8.98 -19.99
N PHE A 44 8.67 -7.79 -20.01
CA PHE A 44 9.69 -7.42 -19.03
C PHE A 44 9.02 -6.93 -17.74
N VAL A 45 9.54 -7.37 -16.60
CA VAL A 45 9.01 -7.02 -15.28
C VAL A 45 10.16 -6.63 -14.35
N SER A 46 10.03 -5.51 -13.68
CA SER A 46 10.96 -5.05 -12.66
C SER A 46 10.22 -4.64 -11.39
N ASP A 47 10.85 -4.84 -10.24
CA ASP A 47 10.32 -4.33 -8.98
C ASP A 47 10.54 -2.80 -8.91
N LEU A 48 9.51 -2.06 -8.52
CA LEU A 48 9.61 -0.63 -8.23
C LEU A 48 9.88 -0.45 -6.73
N VAL A 49 11.15 -0.31 -6.37
CA VAL A 49 11.57 -0.16 -4.97
C VAL A 49 11.57 1.29 -4.50
N GLU A 50 11.70 2.24 -5.41
CA GLU A 50 11.80 3.68 -5.13
C GLU A 50 10.42 4.37 -5.05
N LEU A 51 9.38 3.71 -5.53
CA LEU A 51 8.02 4.27 -5.52
C LEU A 51 7.35 3.97 -4.18
N LEU A 52 7.04 5.03 -3.42
CA LEU A 52 6.23 4.88 -2.21
C LEU A 52 4.76 4.62 -2.59
N PRO A 53 4.10 3.67 -1.91
CA PRO A 53 2.71 3.32 -2.19
C PRO A 53 1.73 4.41 -1.72
N ALA A 54 0.47 4.30 -2.15
CA ALA A 54 -0.62 5.06 -1.55
C ALA A 54 -0.86 4.61 -0.10
N ALA A 55 -1.40 5.51 0.73
CA ALA A 55 -1.72 5.21 2.13
C ALA A 55 -2.59 3.95 2.27
N GLY A 56 -2.18 3.02 3.13
CA GLY A 56 -2.85 1.75 3.36
C GLY A 56 -2.73 0.73 2.24
N GLN A 57 -1.87 0.94 1.26
CA GLN A 57 -1.69 0.02 0.13
C GLN A 57 -1.27 -1.38 0.61
N GLY A 58 -2.03 -2.39 0.16
CA GLY A 58 -1.76 -3.80 0.49
C GLY A 58 -2.35 -4.27 1.82
N ALA A 59 -2.86 -3.38 2.66
CA ALA A 59 -3.60 -3.75 3.85
C ALA A 59 -5.02 -4.23 3.49
N ILE A 60 -5.46 -5.32 4.13
CA ILE A 60 -6.83 -5.81 3.99
C ILE A 60 -7.64 -5.23 5.14
N GLY A 61 -8.64 -4.41 4.83
CA GLY A 61 -9.60 -3.88 5.78
C GLY A 61 -10.79 -4.83 5.97
N LEU A 62 -11.19 -5.03 7.23
CA LEU A 62 -12.41 -5.75 7.58
C LEU A 62 -13.39 -4.76 8.22
N GLU A 63 -14.55 -4.61 7.60
CA GLU A 63 -15.61 -3.73 8.09
C GLU A 63 -16.68 -4.54 8.81
N VAL A 64 -17.08 -4.08 10.00
CA VAL A 64 -18.09 -4.71 10.82
C VAL A 64 -19.06 -3.68 11.38
N ARG A 65 -20.29 -4.08 11.68
CA ARG A 65 -21.25 -3.18 12.32
C ARG A 65 -20.75 -2.74 13.70
N VAL A 66 -20.96 -1.46 14.04
CA VAL A 66 -20.44 -0.86 15.28
C VAL A 66 -20.94 -1.57 16.55
N ASN A 67 -22.15 -2.12 16.53
CA ASN A 67 -22.78 -2.77 17.68
C ASN A 67 -22.65 -4.30 17.68
N ASP A 68 -21.97 -4.90 16.68
CA ASP A 68 -21.78 -6.33 16.59
C ASP A 68 -20.52 -6.76 17.37
N LEU A 69 -20.69 -6.98 18.66
CA LEU A 69 -19.60 -7.30 19.58
C LEU A 69 -19.03 -8.70 19.32
N GLU A 70 -19.81 -9.65 18.83
CA GLU A 70 -19.34 -11.01 18.52
C GLU A 70 -18.41 -11.01 17.31
N ILE A 71 -18.86 -10.41 16.21
CA ILE A 71 -18.04 -10.29 15.00
C ILE A 71 -16.80 -9.45 15.26
N LYS A 72 -16.91 -8.37 16.07
CA LYS A 72 -15.74 -7.59 16.49
C LYS A 72 -14.67 -8.45 17.19
N LYS A 73 -15.07 -9.36 18.07
CA LYS A 73 -14.10 -10.27 18.75
C LYS A 73 -13.40 -11.16 17.74
N ILE A 74 -14.14 -11.72 16.78
CA ILE A 74 -13.59 -12.59 15.73
C ILE A 74 -12.59 -11.81 14.86
N VAL A 75 -12.99 -10.62 14.38
CA VAL A 75 -12.13 -9.78 13.53
C VAL A 75 -10.89 -9.32 14.28
N THR A 76 -11.02 -8.99 15.57
CA THR A 76 -9.87 -8.60 16.40
C THR A 76 -8.87 -9.74 16.54
N SER A 77 -9.31 -11.00 16.59
CA SER A 77 -8.41 -12.16 16.74
C SER A 77 -7.52 -12.40 15.50
N VAL A 78 -7.96 -11.96 14.31
CA VAL A 78 -7.18 -12.06 13.06
C VAL A 78 -6.49 -10.74 12.68
N SER A 79 -6.65 -9.71 13.49
CA SER A 79 -6.04 -8.40 13.24
C SER A 79 -4.54 -8.42 13.52
N HIS A 80 -3.75 -7.84 12.61
CA HIS A 80 -2.32 -7.65 12.78
C HIS A 80 -2.02 -6.26 13.32
N ALA A 81 -1.70 -6.15 14.61
CA ALA A 81 -1.58 -4.88 15.34
C ALA A 81 -0.60 -3.89 14.69
N GLN A 82 0.56 -4.36 14.23
CA GLN A 82 1.55 -3.48 13.58
C GLN A 82 1.02 -2.91 12.26
N THR A 83 0.39 -3.74 11.43
CA THR A 83 -0.21 -3.29 10.17
C THR A 83 -1.32 -2.28 10.43
N TRP A 84 -2.19 -2.56 11.41
CA TRP A 84 -3.25 -1.64 11.80
C TRP A 84 -2.69 -0.28 12.21
N PHE A 85 -1.66 -0.26 13.05
CA PHE A 85 -1.04 0.98 13.50
C PHE A 85 -0.36 1.74 12.36
N CYS A 86 0.45 1.07 11.55
CA CYS A 86 1.12 1.70 10.40
C CYS A 86 0.11 2.31 9.42
N THR A 87 -0.95 1.57 9.08
CA THR A 87 -2.00 2.09 8.18
C THR A 87 -2.81 3.24 8.81
N ALA A 88 -3.00 3.23 10.13
CA ALA A 88 -3.64 4.35 10.83
C ALA A 88 -2.78 5.63 10.74
N VAL A 89 -1.46 5.51 10.91
CA VAL A 89 -0.52 6.63 10.75
C VAL A 89 -0.55 7.17 9.32
N GLU A 90 -0.47 6.31 8.32
CA GLU A 90 -0.52 6.69 6.91
C GLU A 90 -1.82 7.42 6.56
N ARG A 91 -2.96 6.92 7.03
CA ARG A 91 -4.27 7.54 6.81
C ARG A 91 -4.42 8.87 7.54
N GLU A 92 -3.89 8.98 8.75
CA GLU A 92 -3.91 10.23 9.50
C GLU A 92 -3.05 11.29 8.81
N PHE A 93 -1.88 10.91 8.29
CA PHE A 93 -1.04 11.81 7.49
C PHE A 93 -1.80 12.34 6.27
N LEU A 94 -2.47 11.45 5.52
CA LEU A 94 -3.30 11.83 4.38
C LEU A 94 -4.43 12.79 4.79
N ARG A 95 -5.09 12.53 5.92
CA ARG A 95 -6.15 13.39 6.48
C ARG A 95 -5.66 14.79 6.84
N LEU A 96 -4.48 14.89 7.46
CA LEU A 96 -3.87 16.17 7.83
C LEU A 96 -3.50 17.04 6.63
N LEU A 97 -3.18 16.41 5.49
CA LEU A 97 -2.97 17.13 4.23
C LEU A 97 -4.27 17.56 3.53
N GLY A 98 -5.43 17.32 4.16
CA GLY A 98 -6.74 17.68 3.62
C GLY A 98 -7.14 16.87 2.39
N GLY A 99 -6.50 15.71 2.17
CA GLY A 99 -6.66 14.94 0.95
C GLY A 99 -7.45 13.65 1.11
N GLY A 100 -7.99 13.21 -0.03
CA GLY A 100 -8.52 11.88 -0.29
C GLY A 100 -7.64 11.12 -1.27
N CYS A 101 -8.19 10.09 -1.91
CA CYS A 101 -7.48 9.24 -2.89
C CYS A 101 -6.95 9.99 -4.13
N GLN A 102 -7.30 11.26 -4.31
CA GLN A 102 -6.85 12.10 -5.42
C GLN A 102 -5.51 12.81 -5.13
N LEU A 103 -5.06 12.79 -3.88
CA LEU A 103 -3.80 13.46 -3.53
C LEU A 103 -2.62 12.68 -4.11
N PRO A 104 -1.70 13.33 -4.86
CA PRO A 104 -0.53 12.69 -5.41
C PRO A 104 0.53 12.50 -4.31
N LEU A 105 0.24 11.58 -3.39
CA LEU A 105 1.02 11.27 -2.20
C LEU A 105 1.38 9.79 -2.18
N GLY A 106 2.67 9.50 -2.05
CA GLY A 106 3.16 8.20 -1.62
C GLY A 106 3.57 8.25 -0.15
N ILE A 107 3.18 7.24 0.62
CA ILE A 107 3.55 7.14 2.04
C ILE A 107 3.72 5.69 2.48
N ARG A 108 4.67 5.46 3.34
CA ARG A 108 4.89 4.15 3.96
C ARG A 108 5.30 4.33 5.42
N ALA A 109 4.52 3.76 6.32
CA ALA A 109 4.88 3.61 7.73
C ALA A 109 5.27 2.15 8.02
N ARG A 110 6.28 1.97 8.86
CA ARG A 110 6.77 0.64 9.29
C ARG A 110 7.40 0.73 10.67
N ILE A 111 7.34 -0.38 11.41
CA ILE A 111 8.00 -0.53 12.70
C ILE A 111 9.26 -1.36 12.48
N GLN A 112 10.41 -0.80 12.82
CA GLN A 112 11.72 -1.44 12.69
C GLN A 112 12.54 -1.20 13.96
N GLY A 113 13.05 -2.26 14.58
CA GLY A 113 13.90 -2.16 15.77
C GLY A 113 13.25 -1.48 16.98
N GLY A 114 11.92 -1.40 17.05
CA GLY A 114 11.19 -0.69 18.08
C GLY A 114 10.87 0.77 17.73
N ASP A 115 11.30 1.26 16.58
CA ASP A 115 10.98 2.60 16.08
C ASP A 115 9.90 2.56 15.01
N LEU A 116 9.02 3.56 15.04
CA LEU A 116 8.14 3.87 13.92
C LEU A 116 8.92 4.72 12.91
N CYS A 117 9.07 4.21 11.70
CA CYS A 117 9.64 4.93 10.56
C CYS A 117 8.52 5.27 9.58
N CYS A 118 8.43 6.54 9.18
CA CYS A 118 7.47 7.01 8.19
C CYS A 118 8.20 7.77 7.09
N GLU A 119 7.98 7.36 5.85
CA GLU A 119 8.53 7.98 4.63
C GLU A 119 7.36 8.49 3.79
N ALA A 120 7.45 9.71 3.30
CA ALA A 120 6.42 10.27 2.44
C ALA A 120 7.04 11.03 1.25
N ILE A 121 6.34 11.03 0.13
CA ILE A 121 6.65 11.82 -1.06
C ILE A 121 5.36 12.46 -1.57
N PHE A 122 5.39 13.75 -1.79
CA PHE A 122 4.26 14.54 -2.24
C PHE A 122 4.59 15.30 -3.52
N PHE A 123 3.72 15.20 -4.51
CA PHE A 123 3.85 15.85 -5.82
C PHE A 123 2.86 17.02 -5.88
N ASP A 124 3.32 18.23 -5.66
CA ASP A 124 2.49 19.44 -5.64
C ASP A 124 2.40 20.14 -7.02
N GLY A 125 2.85 19.47 -8.08
CA GLY A 125 2.90 20.02 -9.43
C GLY A 125 4.16 20.83 -9.73
N SER A 126 5.06 20.97 -8.76
CA SER A 126 6.40 21.56 -9.00
C SER A 126 7.33 20.53 -9.67
N ASP A 127 8.42 21.02 -10.26
CA ASP A 127 9.42 20.17 -10.95
C ASP A 127 10.09 19.13 -10.02
N LYS A 128 10.04 19.37 -8.72
CA LYS A 128 10.64 18.47 -7.73
C LYS A 128 9.61 18.09 -6.66
N PRO A 129 9.39 16.78 -6.44
CA PRO A 129 8.53 16.34 -5.36
C PRO A 129 9.13 16.70 -3.99
N ARG A 130 8.27 16.95 -3.02
CA ARG A 130 8.67 17.10 -1.62
C ARG A 130 8.69 15.73 -0.97
N SER A 131 9.81 15.36 -0.37
CA SER A 131 9.94 14.09 0.34
C SER A 131 10.52 14.30 1.72
N GLY A 132 10.22 13.39 2.63
CA GLY A 132 10.74 13.41 3.98
C GLY A 132 10.63 12.05 4.65
N THR A 133 11.50 11.84 5.62
CA THR A 133 11.51 10.65 6.48
C THR A 133 11.56 11.11 7.91
N VAL A 134 10.73 10.51 8.76
CA VAL A 134 10.74 10.70 10.20
C VAL A 134 10.77 9.35 10.89
N SER A 135 11.55 9.26 11.96
CA SER A 135 11.55 8.09 12.85
C SER A 135 11.53 8.50 14.30
N GLY A 136 10.94 7.66 15.14
CA GLY A 136 10.88 7.88 16.57
C GLY A 136 10.48 6.62 17.32
N ALA A 137 10.83 6.57 18.61
CA ALA A 137 10.54 5.42 19.43
C ALA A 137 9.04 5.09 19.42
N PHE A 138 8.74 3.85 19.03
CA PHE A 138 7.39 3.33 19.06
C PHE A 138 7.09 2.69 20.40
N HIS A 139 6.31 3.39 21.20
CA HIS A 139 5.75 2.83 22.42
C HIS A 139 4.31 2.44 22.14
N THR A 140 4.00 1.16 22.22
CA THR A 140 2.60 0.73 22.24
C THR A 140 1.95 1.32 23.49
N PRO A 141 1.07 2.33 23.38
CA PRO A 141 0.30 2.76 24.55
C PRO A 141 -0.46 1.54 25.03
N GLY A 142 -0.34 1.16 26.28
CA GLY A 142 -0.83 -0.08 26.87
C GLY A 142 -2.17 -0.55 26.32
N GLY A 143 -2.13 -1.58 25.47
CA GLY A 143 -3.28 -2.12 24.78
C GLY A 143 -3.63 -1.36 23.50
N LEU A 144 -3.88 -2.09 22.41
CA LEU A 144 -4.46 -1.59 21.15
C LEU A 144 -5.55 -0.54 21.44
N PRO A 145 -5.58 0.58 20.71
CA PRO A 145 -6.65 1.55 20.88
C PRO A 145 -7.99 0.85 20.61
N ARG A 146 -8.81 0.77 21.64
CA ARG A 146 -10.17 0.22 21.60
C ARG A 146 -11.14 1.20 20.93
N ARG A 147 -10.75 1.78 19.79
CA ARG A 147 -11.66 2.65 19.03
C ARG A 147 -11.67 2.20 17.58
N PHE A 148 -12.65 1.38 17.29
CA PHE A 148 -13.27 1.27 16.00
C PHE A 148 -14.52 2.14 15.99
#